data_fc452f0596518e6dd0554251f9ff2783
#
_entry.id   fc452f0596518e6dd0554251f9ff2783
#
_cell.length_a   1.000
_cell.length_b   1.000
_cell.length_c   1.000
_cell.angle_alpha   90.00
_cell.angle_beta   90.00
_cell.angle_gamma   90.00
#
_symmetry.space_group_name_H-M   'P 1'
#
loop_
_entity.id
_entity.type
_entity.pdbx_description
1 polymer ?
#
loop_
_entity_poly.entity_id
_entity_poly.type
_entity_poly.pdbx_seq_one_letter_code
_entity_poly.pdbx_strand_id
1 'polypeptide(L)'
;MPEPPEHPAIARVREAAARKGVTLDVHVFDESTHTAAEAAATVDAELGQIVKSLVFVAPSDGGDLEPVLCLVSGPNRVDLARLAAVTGQLDVRRATAREAQELTGFTIGGIPPIGHSRPVRTIMDPDLTRFPVVWAAAGTSTAVFPVPPGTLRVLSNATVAPIAEDRDERDGATAPGSATAGPATRAPEAATTGGAEAPATIGGPTTSNAGA
;
A
#
# COMPACT_ATOMS: atom_id res chain seq x y z
N MET A 1 -10.83 19.38 33.82
CA MET A 1 -11.67 18.80 32.75
C MET A 1 -11.38 17.32 32.71
N PRO A 2 -12.37 16.42 32.74
CA PRO A 2 -12.09 15.02 32.51
C PRO A 2 -11.49 14.85 31.11
N GLU A 3 -10.48 14.02 31.00
CA GLU A 3 -9.87 13.65 29.74
C GLU A 3 -10.93 13.05 28.81
N PRO A 4 -10.98 13.39 27.52
CA PRO A 4 -11.95 12.80 26.62
C PRO A 4 -11.77 11.26 26.62
N PRO A 5 -12.88 10.50 26.47
CA PRO A 5 -12.78 9.04 26.48
C PRO A 5 -11.88 8.56 25.32
N GLU A 6 -11.00 7.59 25.64
CA GLU A 6 -10.11 6.99 24.66
C GLU A 6 -10.91 6.39 23.49
N HIS A 7 -10.43 6.54 22.27
CA HIS A 7 -11.08 5.98 21.09
C HIS A 7 -11.18 4.44 21.19
N PRO A 8 -12.35 3.82 20.95
CA PRO A 8 -12.56 2.37 21.15
C PRO A 8 -11.57 1.48 20.40
N ALA A 9 -11.12 1.92 19.21
CA ALA A 9 -10.11 1.18 18.44
C ALA A 9 -8.74 1.17 19.15
N ILE A 10 -8.34 2.28 19.78
CA ILE A 10 -7.09 2.38 20.55
C ILE A 10 -7.18 1.51 21.80
N ALA A 11 -8.28 1.62 22.54
CA ALA A 11 -8.52 0.78 23.72
C ALA A 11 -8.38 -0.72 23.39
N ARG A 12 -8.96 -1.16 22.26
CA ARG A 12 -8.88 -2.55 21.80
C ARG A 12 -7.44 -2.99 21.51
N VAL A 13 -6.60 -2.12 20.95
CA VAL A 13 -5.17 -2.40 20.71
C VAL A 13 -4.41 -2.51 22.02
N ARG A 14 -4.61 -1.57 22.96
CA ARG A 14 -4.01 -1.60 24.31
C ARG A 14 -4.39 -2.88 25.06
N GLU A 15 -5.66 -3.25 25.05
CA GLU A 15 -6.13 -4.49 25.68
C GLU A 15 -5.49 -5.73 25.05
N ALA A 16 -5.36 -5.77 23.73
CA ALA A 16 -4.73 -6.88 23.02
C ALA A 16 -3.26 -7.04 23.41
N ALA A 17 -2.52 -5.93 23.58
CA ALA A 17 -1.16 -5.94 24.07
C ALA A 17 -1.06 -6.34 25.55
N ALA A 18 -1.94 -5.79 26.39
CA ALA A 18 -1.99 -6.09 27.82
C ALA A 18 -2.24 -7.59 28.10
N ARG A 19 -3.11 -8.24 27.30
CA ARG A 19 -3.30 -9.70 27.35
C ARG A 19 -2.02 -10.51 27.10
N LYS A 20 -1.02 -9.90 26.44
CA LYS A 20 0.31 -10.48 26.20
C LYS A 20 1.39 -9.92 27.15
N GLY A 21 0.99 -9.20 28.19
CA GLY A 21 1.88 -8.64 29.20
C GLY A 21 2.66 -7.40 28.73
N VAL A 22 2.21 -6.72 27.67
CA VAL A 22 2.89 -5.54 27.14
C VAL A 22 2.00 -4.30 27.32
N THR A 23 2.55 -3.26 27.94
CA THR A 23 1.93 -1.93 27.99
C THR A 23 2.43 -1.11 26.80
N LEU A 24 1.50 -0.54 26.02
CA LEU A 24 1.83 0.30 24.87
C LEU A 24 1.83 1.78 25.26
N ASP A 25 2.87 2.48 24.85
CA ASP A 25 2.93 3.94 24.86
C ASP A 25 2.30 4.46 23.54
N VAL A 26 1.00 4.77 23.57
CA VAL A 26 0.27 5.22 22.37
C VAL A 26 0.32 6.73 22.30
N HIS A 27 0.83 7.23 21.17
CA HIS A 27 0.87 8.64 20.80
C HIS A 27 -0.31 8.94 19.90
N VAL A 28 -1.12 9.94 20.25
CA VAL A 28 -2.28 10.38 19.47
C VAL A 28 -1.99 11.79 18.97
N PHE A 29 -2.22 12.03 17.68
CA PHE A 29 -1.98 13.30 17.01
C PHE A 29 -3.30 13.93 16.58
N ASP A 30 -3.32 15.26 16.44
CA ASP A 30 -4.51 16.00 16.03
C ASP A 30 -4.83 15.82 14.54
N GLU A 31 -3.80 15.60 13.73
CA GLU A 31 -3.93 15.38 12.28
C GLU A 31 -3.68 13.93 11.90
N SER A 32 -4.46 13.44 10.92
CA SER A 32 -4.24 12.09 10.38
C SER A 32 -3.01 12.06 9.47
N THR A 33 -2.19 11.02 9.65
CA THR A 33 -1.08 10.72 8.73
C THR A 33 -1.58 9.78 7.64
N HIS A 34 -1.59 10.26 6.40
CA HIS A 34 -2.09 9.48 5.25
C HIS A 34 -0.99 8.62 4.60
N THR A 35 0.26 8.99 4.83
CA THR A 35 1.44 8.31 4.27
C THR A 35 2.43 7.90 5.35
N ALA A 36 3.25 6.90 5.06
CA ALA A 36 4.33 6.50 5.95
C ALA A 36 5.37 7.62 6.14
N ALA A 37 5.56 8.50 5.15
CA ALA A 37 6.46 9.63 5.25
C ALA A 37 5.95 10.70 6.23
N GLU A 38 4.66 11.02 6.18
CA GLU A 38 4.02 11.92 7.16
C GLU A 38 4.11 11.34 8.58
N ALA A 39 3.80 10.04 8.73
CA ALA A 39 3.92 9.38 10.02
C ALA A 39 5.36 9.44 10.57
N ALA A 40 6.37 9.19 9.74
CA ALA A 40 7.77 9.29 10.12
C ALA A 40 8.15 10.70 10.60
N ALA A 41 7.74 11.72 9.85
CA ALA A 41 7.99 13.12 10.21
C ALA A 41 7.31 13.50 11.54
N THR A 42 6.09 13.00 11.79
CA THR A 42 5.34 13.30 13.01
C THR A 42 6.00 12.74 14.27
N VAL A 43 6.67 11.59 14.17
CA VAL A 43 7.34 10.93 15.32
C VAL A 43 8.86 11.11 15.31
N ASP A 44 9.40 11.96 14.45
CA ASP A 44 10.84 12.20 14.26
C ASP A 44 11.63 10.89 14.06
N ALA A 45 11.13 10.04 13.17
CA ALA A 45 11.70 8.74 12.87
C ALA A 45 12.09 8.62 11.40
N GLU A 46 12.96 7.67 11.08
CA GLU A 46 13.27 7.31 9.70
C GLU A 46 12.04 6.63 9.05
N LEU A 47 11.83 6.88 7.75
CA LEU A 47 10.76 6.22 7.00
C LEU A 47 10.78 4.69 7.16
N GLY A 48 11.98 4.11 7.25
CA GLY A 48 12.16 2.67 7.43
C GLY A 48 11.63 2.12 8.76
N GLN A 49 11.51 2.97 9.78
CA GLN A 49 10.98 2.60 11.09
C GLN A 49 9.45 2.53 11.13
N ILE A 50 8.76 3.06 10.11
CA ILE A 50 7.30 3.00 10.06
C ILE A 50 6.85 1.63 9.60
N VAL A 51 5.99 0.99 10.37
CA VAL A 51 5.38 -0.30 10.05
C VAL A 51 4.11 -0.06 9.23
N LYS A 52 4.13 -0.44 7.97
CA LYS A 52 2.91 -0.52 7.16
C LYS A 52 2.21 -1.84 7.39
N SER A 53 1.00 -1.79 7.93
CA SER A 53 0.12 -2.95 8.07
C SER A 53 -0.74 -3.07 6.82
N LEU A 54 -0.37 -3.99 5.92
CA LEU A 54 -1.01 -4.20 4.64
C LEU A 54 -1.82 -5.49 4.66
N VAL A 55 -3.12 -5.42 4.35
CA VAL A 55 -4.01 -6.60 4.31
C VAL A 55 -4.06 -7.14 2.90
N PHE A 56 -3.76 -8.42 2.78
CA PHE A 56 -3.94 -9.23 1.58
C PHE A 56 -5.00 -10.30 1.84
N VAL A 57 -5.58 -10.81 0.79
CA VAL A 57 -6.57 -11.88 0.84
C VAL A 57 -6.27 -12.94 -0.21
N ALA A 58 -6.55 -14.17 0.14
CA ALA A 58 -6.57 -15.29 -0.80
C ALA A 58 -7.89 -16.05 -0.67
N PRO A 59 -8.38 -16.70 -1.73
CA PRO A 59 -9.52 -17.62 -1.63
C PRO A 59 -9.18 -18.77 -0.70
N SER A 60 -10.10 -19.12 0.20
CA SER A 60 -10.04 -20.37 0.97
C SER A 60 -10.82 -21.47 0.28
N ASP A 61 -10.58 -22.72 0.66
CA ASP A 61 -11.31 -23.90 0.14
C ASP A 61 -12.83 -23.82 0.35
N GLY A 62 -13.29 -23.00 1.30
CA GLY A 62 -14.72 -22.77 1.59
C GLY A 62 -15.35 -21.64 0.79
N GLY A 63 -14.61 -20.96 -0.09
CA GLY A 63 -15.08 -19.79 -0.84
C GLY A 63 -15.02 -18.46 -0.09
N ASP A 64 -14.65 -18.49 1.19
CA ASP A 64 -14.39 -17.30 1.98
C ASP A 64 -12.99 -16.70 1.67
N LEU A 65 -12.79 -15.46 2.08
CA LEU A 65 -11.47 -14.83 1.99
C LEU A 65 -10.66 -15.05 3.27
N GLU A 66 -9.46 -15.60 3.13
CA GLU A 66 -8.48 -15.71 4.20
C GLU A 66 -7.58 -14.47 4.22
N PRO A 67 -7.58 -13.69 5.31
CA PRO A 67 -6.75 -12.50 5.42
C PRO A 67 -5.32 -12.85 5.83
N VAL A 68 -4.37 -12.18 5.18
CA VAL A 68 -2.96 -12.15 5.56
C VAL A 68 -2.56 -10.71 5.82
N LEU A 69 -2.04 -10.45 7.01
CA LEU A 69 -1.49 -9.16 7.38
C LEU A 69 0.03 -9.16 7.13
N CYS A 70 0.49 -8.26 6.29
CA CYS A 70 1.90 -8.04 6.04
C CYS A 70 2.37 -6.79 6.78
N LEU A 71 3.33 -6.96 7.70
CA LEU A 71 4.02 -5.87 8.38
C LEU A 71 5.31 -5.59 7.64
N VAL A 72 5.39 -4.47 6.94
CA VAL A 72 6.55 -4.11 6.12
C VAL A 72 7.08 -2.72 6.47
N SER A 73 8.38 -2.52 6.27
CA SER A 73 9.03 -1.23 6.46
C SER A 73 8.46 -0.16 5.53
N GLY A 74 8.43 1.10 5.95
CA GLY A 74 7.82 2.21 5.24
C GLY A 74 8.16 2.32 3.76
N PRO A 75 9.42 2.22 3.32
CA PRO A 75 9.79 2.26 1.91
C PRO A 75 9.45 0.98 1.13
N ASN A 76 9.19 -0.15 1.82
CA ASN A 76 9.04 -1.45 1.17
C ASN A 76 7.65 -1.64 0.55
N ARG A 77 7.60 -2.41 -0.54
CA ARG A 77 6.37 -2.94 -1.15
C ARG A 77 6.37 -4.46 -0.99
N VAL A 78 5.19 -5.06 -0.97
CA VAL A 78 5.04 -6.51 -0.89
C VAL A 78 5.08 -7.11 -2.29
N ASP A 79 5.96 -8.07 -2.49
CA ASP A 79 6.01 -8.95 -3.65
C ASP A 79 4.96 -10.05 -3.47
N LEU A 80 3.98 -10.09 -4.36
CA LEU A 80 2.87 -11.05 -4.28
C LEU A 80 3.33 -12.50 -4.51
N ALA A 81 4.35 -12.72 -5.35
CA ALA A 81 4.87 -14.07 -5.61
C ALA A 81 5.59 -14.61 -4.36
N ARG A 82 6.39 -13.78 -3.70
CA ARG A 82 7.03 -14.13 -2.43
C ARG A 82 6.00 -14.37 -1.33
N LEU A 83 4.97 -13.51 -1.26
CA LEU A 83 3.89 -13.69 -0.28
C LEU A 83 3.14 -14.99 -0.53
N ALA A 84 2.79 -15.31 -1.76
CA ALA A 84 2.16 -16.56 -2.16
C ALA A 84 3.01 -17.77 -1.75
N ALA A 85 4.31 -17.74 -2.03
CA ALA A 85 5.25 -18.81 -1.65
C ALA A 85 5.34 -19.02 -0.14
N VAL A 86 5.40 -17.91 0.65
CA VAL A 86 5.49 -17.95 2.12
C VAL A 86 4.19 -18.45 2.75
N THR A 87 3.06 -18.08 2.18
CA THR A 87 1.74 -18.46 2.72
C THR A 87 1.26 -19.82 2.22
N GLY A 88 1.80 -20.29 1.11
CA GLY A 88 1.32 -21.48 0.41
C GLY A 88 -0.02 -21.25 -0.29
N GLN A 89 -0.42 -20.01 -0.48
CA GLN A 89 -1.70 -19.62 -1.08
C GLN A 89 -1.50 -19.14 -2.51
N LEU A 90 -2.36 -19.61 -3.41
CA LEU A 90 -2.45 -19.10 -4.78
C LEU A 90 -3.41 -17.87 -4.80
N ASP A 91 -3.31 -17.08 -5.85
CA ASP A 91 -4.21 -15.94 -6.10
C ASP A 91 -4.29 -14.90 -4.96
N VAL A 92 -3.15 -14.67 -4.30
CA VAL A 92 -3.05 -13.62 -3.28
C VAL A 92 -3.16 -12.24 -3.94
N ARG A 93 -4.05 -11.42 -3.43
CA ARG A 93 -4.23 -10.03 -3.87
C ARG A 93 -4.36 -9.08 -2.69
N ARG A 94 -4.16 -7.80 -2.95
CA ARG A 94 -4.43 -6.77 -1.94
C ARG A 94 -5.93 -6.73 -1.62
N ALA A 95 -6.27 -6.64 -0.34
CA ALA A 95 -7.63 -6.42 0.10
C ALA A 95 -8.12 -5.03 -0.31
N THR A 96 -9.38 -4.91 -0.68
CA THR A 96 -10.08 -3.63 -0.77
C THR A 96 -10.24 -3.00 0.61
N ALA A 97 -10.54 -1.69 0.68
CA ALA A 97 -10.76 -1.01 1.95
C ALA A 97 -11.89 -1.65 2.77
N ARG A 98 -12.95 -2.06 2.10
CA ARG A 98 -14.10 -2.73 2.71
C ARG A 98 -13.73 -4.09 3.27
N GLU A 99 -13.06 -4.93 2.48
CA GLU A 99 -12.59 -6.25 2.92
C GLU A 99 -11.63 -6.11 4.12
N ALA A 100 -10.66 -5.19 4.05
CA ALA A 100 -9.73 -4.96 5.14
C ALA A 100 -10.47 -4.58 6.43
N GLN A 101 -11.49 -3.72 6.35
CA GLN A 101 -12.29 -3.32 7.50
C GLN A 101 -13.13 -4.47 8.04
N GLU A 102 -13.81 -5.23 7.18
CA GLU A 102 -14.62 -6.39 7.57
C GLU A 102 -13.77 -7.49 8.22
N LEU A 103 -12.57 -7.73 7.70
CA LEU A 103 -11.66 -8.79 8.14
C LEU A 103 -10.88 -8.44 9.41
N THR A 104 -10.50 -7.18 9.59
CA THR A 104 -9.66 -6.75 10.72
C THR A 104 -10.44 -6.00 11.79
N GLY A 105 -11.55 -5.37 11.42
CA GLY A 105 -12.31 -4.46 12.27
C GLY A 105 -11.66 -3.07 12.40
N PHE A 106 -10.73 -2.72 11.49
CA PHE A 106 -10.04 -1.43 11.45
C PHE A 106 -10.06 -0.85 10.05
N THR A 107 -10.05 0.47 9.93
CA THR A 107 -9.98 1.18 8.65
C THR A 107 -8.54 1.30 8.14
N ILE A 108 -8.37 1.37 6.82
CA ILE A 108 -7.07 1.63 6.18
C ILE A 108 -6.47 2.93 6.74
N GLY A 109 -5.16 2.94 6.96
CA GLY A 109 -4.42 4.02 7.61
C GLY A 109 -4.25 3.80 9.12
N GLY A 110 -5.21 3.12 9.78
CA GLY A 110 -5.16 2.82 11.21
C GLY A 110 -5.03 1.34 11.56
N ILE A 111 -4.86 0.43 10.60
CA ILE A 111 -4.80 -1.02 10.87
C ILE A 111 -3.58 -1.34 11.74
N PRO A 112 -3.77 -1.79 12.99
CA PRO A 112 -2.68 -2.13 13.89
C PRO A 112 -2.17 -3.55 13.62
N PRO A 113 -1.01 -3.92 14.16
CA PRO A 113 -0.49 -5.30 14.07
C PRO A 113 -1.23 -6.31 14.94
N ILE A 114 -2.10 -5.86 15.85
CA ILE A 114 -2.81 -6.68 16.84
C ILE A 114 -4.23 -6.14 17.09
N GLY A 115 -5.04 -6.92 17.80
CA GLY A 115 -6.38 -6.48 18.22
C GLY A 115 -7.45 -6.62 17.13
N HIS A 116 -7.21 -7.42 16.10
CA HIS A 116 -8.18 -7.67 15.03
C HIS A 116 -9.44 -8.36 15.56
N SER A 117 -10.55 -8.18 14.86
CA SER A 117 -11.86 -8.78 15.21
C SER A 117 -11.88 -10.30 15.11
N ARG A 118 -10.98 -10.88 14.32
CA ARG A 118 -10.75 -12.31 14.17
C ARG A 118 -9.27 -12.63 14.04
N PRO A 119 -8.81 -13.86 14.24
CA PRO A 119 -7.44 -14.24 14.00
C PRO A 119 -7.01 -13.93 12.57
N VAL A 120 -5.84 -13.30 12.40
CA VAL A 120 -5.26 -12.96 11.10
C VAL A 120 -3.84 -13.52 11.07
N ARG A 121 -3.53 -14.28 10.00
CA ARG A 121 -2.16 -14.72 9.76
C ARG A 121 -1.28 -13.52 9.50
N THR A 122 -0.19 -13.38 10.26
CA THR A 122 0.68 -12.20 10.15
C THR A 122 2.07 -12.60 9.68
N ILE A 123 2.56 -11.92 8.64
CA ILE A 123 3.93 -12.05 8.11
C ILE A 123 4.64 -10.71 8.33
N MET A 124 5.85 -10.77 8.86
CA MET A 124 6.69 -9.60 9.13
C MET A 124 7.94 -9.63 8.25
N ASP A 125 8.17 -8.56 7.52
CA ASP A 125 9.36 -8.37 6.72
C ASP A 125 10.60 -8.20 7.63
N PRO A 126 11.70 -8.95 7.37
CA PRO A 126 12.93 -8.86 8.16
C PRO A 126 13.57 -7.46 8.16
N ASP A 127 13.32 -6.60 7.17
CA ASP A 127 13.86 -5.24 7.14
C ASP A 127 13.46 -4.42 8.37
N LEU A 128 12.32 -4.69 8.99
CA LEU A 128 11.92 -4.07 10.24
C LEU A 128 12.89 -4.37 11.39
N THR A 129 13.59 -5.50 11.36
CA THR A 129 14.53 -5.89 12.42
C THR A 129 15.85 -5.11 12.41
N ARG A 130 16.06 -4.28 11.39
CA ARG A 130 17.26 -3.42 11.25
C ARG A 130 17.23 -2.23 12.21
N PHE A 131 16.09 -1.92 12.79
CA PHE A 131 15.88 -0.79 13.67
C PHE A 131 15.73 -1.24 15.12
N PRO A 132 16.20 -0.45 16.10
CA PRO A 132 16.00 -0.76 17.53
C PRO A 132 14.53 -0.60 17.92
N VAL A 133 13.82 0.33 17.29
CA VAL A 133 12.40 0.65 17.52
C VAL A 133 11.72 0.91 16.19
N VAL A 134 10.50 0.44 16.04
CA VAL A 134 9.61 0.70 14.91
C VAL A 134 8.29 1.27 15.42
N TRP A 135 7.57 1.99 14.56
CA TRP A 135 6.32 2.66 14.87
C TRP A 135 5.15 2.01 14.13
N ALA A 136 4.16 1.54 14.87
CA ALA A 136 3.01 0.86 14.31
C ALA A 136 1.71 1.61 14.63
N ALA A 137 0.70 1.49 13.75
CA ALA A 137 -0.62 2.08 13.96
C ALA A 137 -1.31 1.49 15.21
N ALA A 138 -2.03 2.33 15.95
CA ALA A 138 -2.74 1.98 17.17
C ALA A 138 -4.27 1.92 17.00
N GLY A 139 -4.78 1.67 15.80
CA GLY A 139 -6.20 1.48 15.55
C GLY A 139 -6.90 2.65 14.85
N THR A 140 -6.27 3.81 14.77
CA THR A 140 -6.74 4.98 14.01
C THR A 140 -5.61 5.55 13.16
N SER A 141 -5.93 6.37 12.17
CA SER A 141 -4.93 7.07 11.33
C SER A 141 -4.18 8.18 12.07
N THR A 142 -4.59 8.50 13.30
CA THR A 142 -3.98 9.54 14.15
C THR A 142 -3.21 8.96 15.33
N ALA A 143 -3.14 7.64 15.47
CA ALA A 143 -2.53 7.02 16.65
C ALA A 143 -1.49 5.96 16.25
N VAL A 144 -0.32 6.07 16.87
CA VAL A 144 0.79 5.13 16.69
C VAL A 144 1.43 4.76 18.02
N PHE A 145 2.21 3.70 18.03
CA PHE A 145 3.02 3.34 19.20
C PHE A 145 4.40 2.84 18.78
N PRO A 146 5.46 3.19 19.55
CA PRO A 146 6.80 2.66 19.35
C PRO A 146 6.90 1.27 19.96
N VAL A 147 7.64 0.38 19.31
CA VAL A 147 7.85 -0.98 19.79
C VAL A 147 9.14 -1.58 19.22
N PRO A 148 9.95 -2.30 20.01
CA PRO A 148 11.05 -3.08 19.46
C PRO A 148 10.53 -4.16 18.50
N PRO A 149 11.18 -4.42 17.34
CA PRO A 149 10.73 -5.42 16.36
C PRO A 149 10.53 -6.82 16.92
N GLY A 150 11.37 -7.24 17.87
CA GLY A 150 11.21 -8.52 18.55
C GLY A 150 9.91 -8.61 19.35
N THR A 151 9.54 -7.53 20.05
CA THR A 151 8.27 -7.42 20.76
C THR A 151 7.08 -7.36 19.77
N LEU A 152 7.21 -6.59 18.68
CA LEU A 152 6.20 -6.54 17.63
C LEU A 152 5.88 -7.93 17.07
N ARG A 153 6.92 -8.73 16.79
CA ARG A 153 6.77 -10.11 16.32
C ARG A 153 5.97 -10.97 17.30
N VAL A 154 6.29 -10.88 18.59
CA VAL A 154 5.59 -11.64 19.65
C VAL A 154 4.14 -11.16 19.80
N LEU A 155 3.92 -9.84 19.81
CA LEU A 155 2.60 -9.24 19.92
C LEU A 155 1.69 -9.67 18.76
N SER A 156 2.18 -9.61 17.53
CA SER A 156 1.40 -9.95 16.33
C SER A 156 1.40 -11.44 15.99
N ASN A 157 2.13 -12.25 16.74
CA ASN A 157 2.38 -13.68 16.41
C ASN A 157 2.88 -13.86 14.97
N ALA A 158 3.73 -12.93 14.50
CA ALA A 158 4.17 -12.89 13.13
C ALA A 158 5.25 -13.93 12.81
N THR A 159 5.13 -14.54 11.64
CA THR A 159 6.22 -15.27 10.98
C THR A 159 7.11 -14.25 10.27
N VAL A 160 8.42 -14.30 10.48
CA VAL A 160 9.37 -13.44 9.76
C VAL A 160 9.74 -14.11 8.44
N ALA A 161 9.51 -13.42 7.33
CA ALA A 161 9.86 -13.91 6.00
C ALA A 161 10.12 -12.75 5.03
N PRO A 162 11.03 -12.91 4.05
CA PRO A 162 11.34 -11.88 3.05
C PRO A 162 10.18 -11.80 2.04
N ILE A 163 9.28 -10.84 2.26
CA ILE A 163 8.10 -10.59 1.42
C ILE A 163 8.17 -9.26 0.67
N ALA A 164 9.24 -8.48 0.86
CA ALA A 164 9.42 -7.23 0.15
C ALA A 164 10.00 -7.44 -1.26
N GLU A 165 9.60 -6.55 -2.19
CA GLU A 165 10.27 -6.41 -3.50
C GLU A 165 11.75 -6.07 -3.31
N ASP A 166 12.61 -6.53 -4.22
CA ASP A 166 14.01 -6.16 -4.22
C ASP A 166 14.19 -4.66 -4.47
N ARG A 167 15.22 -4.06 -3.89
CA ARG A 167 15.45 -2.60 -4.00
C ARG A 167 15.76 -2.19 -5.43
N ASP A 168 16.48 -3.02 -6.17
CA ASP A 168 16.86 -2.75 -7.56
C ASP A 168 15.65 -2.73 -8.49
N GLU A 169 14.61 -3.51 -8.24
CA GLU A 169 13.37 -3.50 -9.00
C GLU A 169 12.52 -2.24 -8.73
N ARG A 170 12.63 -1.66 -7.54
CA ARG A 170 11.91 -0.42 -7.17
C ARG A 170 12.48 0.82 -7.87
N ASP A 171 13.81 0.89 -7.99
CA ASP A 171 14.49 2.02 -8.60
C ASP A 171 14.43 1.96 -10.14
N GLY A 172 14.35 0.76 -10.73
CA GLY A 172 14.20 0.53 -12.17
C GLY A 172 12.83 0.91 -12.74
N ALA A 173 11.76 0.87 -11.93
CA ALA A 173 10.40 1.23 -12.35
C ALA A 173 10.15 2.74 -12.45
N THR A 174 11.10 3.58 -12.04
CA THR A 174 10.97 5.06 -12.03
C THR A 174 11.83 5.75 -13.09
N ALA A 175 12.55 5.03 -13.96
CA ALA A 175 13.29 5.62 -15.05
C ALA A 175 12.34 6.02 -16.22
N PRO A 176 12.07 7.31 -16.49
CA PRO A 176 11.41 7.69 -17.73
C PRO A 176 12.37 7.38 -18.88
N GLY A 177 11.86 6.67 -19.89
CA GLY A 177 12.62 6.28 -21.06
C GLY A 177 13.46 7.42 -21.62
N SER A 178 14.77 7.25 -21.60
CA SER A 178 15.69 8.08 -22.33
C SER A 178 15.39 7.93 -23.82
N ALA A 179 14.72 8.92 -24.38
CA ALA A 179 14.58 9.06 -25.81
C ALA A 179 15.98 9.24 -26.40
N THR A 180 16.48 8.19 -27.04
CA THR A 180 17.67 8.22 -27.84
C THR A 180 17.37 9.10 -29.09
N ALA A 181 17.87 10.34 -29.07
CA ALA A 181 17.91 11.20 -30.23
C ALA A 181 18.87 10.56 -31.25
N GLY A 182 18.34 9.99 -32.32
CA GLY A 182 19.10 9.56 -33.48
C GLY A 182 19.63 10.79 -34.24
N PRO A 183 20.77 10.69 -34.94
CA PRO A 183 21.40 11.83 -35.56
C PRO A 183 20.61 12.33 -36.76
N ALA A 184 20.46 13.65 -36.84
CA ALA A 184 19.88 14.37 -37.93
C ALA A 184 20.63 14.11 -39.25
N THR A 185 20.01 13.49 -40.21
CA THR A 185 20.49 13.42 -41.58
C THR A 185 19.90 14.60 -42.37
N ARG A 186 20.83 15.44 -42.82
CA ARG A 186 20.67 16.64 -43.63
C ARG A 186 20.02 16.31 -44.97
N ALA A 187 18.95 17.04 -45.33
CA ALA A 187 18.34 17.02 -46.65
C ALA A 187 19.21 17.72 -47.71
N PRO A 188 19.17 17.33 -48.98
CA PRO A 188 19.52 18.21 -50.09
C PRO A 188 18.27 18.86 -50.69
N GLU A 189 18.48 20.14 -50.96
CA GLU A 189 17.62 21.06 -51.70
C GLU A 189 17.62 20.72 -53.20
N ALA A 190 16.47 20.82 -53.89
CA ALA A 190 16.32 21.40 -55.24
C ALA A 190 14.90 21.26 -55.77
N ALA A 191 14.31 22.37 -55.97
CA ALA A 191 13.89 23.02 -57.23
C ALA A 191 12.53 22.56 -57.85
N THR A 192 11.56 23.46 -57.75
CA THR A 192 10.84 24.22 -58.80
C THR A 192 10.05 23.46 -59.89
N THR A 193 8.81 23.80 -59.99
CA THR A 193 7.89 24.18 -61.11
C THR A 193 6.57 23.42 -61.04
N GLY A 194 5.46 24.13 -60.87
CA GLY A 194 4.64 24.68 -61.91
C GLY A 194 3.31 23.99 -62.13
N GLY A 195 2.22 24.72 -62.10
CA GLY A 195 1.01 24.40 -62.84
C GLY A 195 -0.21 24.06 -61.97
N ALA A 196 -0.99 25.02 -61.69
CA ALA A 196 -2.35 25.39 -62.12
C ALA A 196 -3.38 24.22 -62.23
N GLU A 197 -4.46 24.37 -61.58
CA GLU A 197 -5.86 24.51 -62.07
C GLU A 197 -6.87 23.78 -61.15
N ALA A 198 -7.75 24.55 -60.58
CA ALA A 198 -9.09 24.12 -60.21
C ALA A 198 -10.02 24.21 -61.40
N PRO A 199 -11.30 23.85 -61.42
CA PRO A 199 -12.27 23.75 -60.36
C PRO A 199 -13.39 22.70 -60.50
N ALA A 200 -14.42 22.86 -59.67
CA ALA A 200 -15.87 22.52 -59.85
C ALA A 200 -16.33 21.16 -59.27
N THR A 201 -17.13 21.09 -58.25
CA THR A 201 -18.52 21.48 -58.02
C THR A 201 -19.52 20.32 -58.21
N ILE A 202 -20.51 20.29 -57.26
CA ILE A 202 -21.86 19.67 -57.28
C ILE A 202 -21.94 18.22 -56.73
N GLY A 203 -22.75 17.85 -55.78
CA GLY A 203 -24.04 18.17 -55.26
C GLY A 203 -24.44 17.13 -54.23
N GLY A 204 -25.20 17.48 -53.23
CA GLY A 204 -26.03 16.56 -52.49
C GLY A 204 -27.31 16.19 -53.22
N PRO A 205 -28.33 15.67 -52.64
CA PRO A 205 -28.74 15.66 -51.24
C PRO A 205 -29.47 14.38 -50.76
N THR A 206 -29.80 14.36 -49.43
CA THR A 206 -31.07 13.87 -48.82
C THR A 206 -31.55 12.43 -48.98
N THR A 207 -31.94 11.78 -47.98
CA THR A 207 -33.21 11.60 -47.22
C THR A 207 -33.11 10.33 -46.40
N SER A 208 -33.37 10.40 -45.11
CA SER A 208 -34.62 10.19 -44.40
C SER A 208 -35.24 8.78 -44.49
N ASN A 209 -35.45 8.19 -43.37
CA ASN A 209 -36.65 7.57 -42.78
C ASN A 209 -36.29 6.28 -42.01
N ALA A 210 -36.46 6.26 -40.72
CA ALA A 210 -37.64 5.91 -39.89
C ALA A 210 -38.09 4.43 -40.00
N GLY A 211 -38.13 3.83 -38.82
CA GLY A 211 -39.26 3.05 -38.35
C GLY A 211 -39.08 1.53 -38.26
N ALA A 212 -39.11 1.05 -37.14
CA ALA A 212 -39.96 0.10 -36.46
C ALA A 212 -39.22 -0.43 -35.21
#